data_04a93d9ea6cd24bfa61a5ea2b29768c0
#
_entry.id   04a93d9ea6cd24bfa61a5ea2b29768c0
#
_cell.length_a   1.000
_cell.length_b   1.000
_cell.length_c   1.000
_cell.angle_alpha   90.00
_cell.angle_beta   90.00
_cell.angle_gamma   90.00
#
_symmetry.space_group_name_H-M   'P 1'
#
loop_
_entity.id
_entity.type
_entity.pdbx_description
1 polymer ?
#
loop_
_entity_poly.entity_id
_entity_poly.type
_entity_poly.pdbx_seq_one_letter_code
_entity_poly.pdbx_strand_id
1 'polypeptide(L)'
;AEIDRLAKEYYEDSLDGLGSAVSKWMSQLTAGKYDHAIVKEDGKLLILADGKEILPEALSHGTLEQIYLAFRLAVGEIVTKEEPMPVIFDEAFGMYDEKRLMQTLRALDCQIRKEQGRQILIFTCQKREMELLEQSGITYHKIVLE
;
A
#
# COMPACT_ATOMS: atom_id res chain seq x y z
N ALA A 1 -28.70 19.55 -12.24
CA ALA A 1 -27.95 20.77 -12.61
C ALA A 1 -26.88 21.12 -11.58
N GLU A 2 -27.17 21.87 -10.52
CA GLU A 2 -26.16 22.27 -9.53
C GLU A 2 -25.71 21.08 -8.64
N ILE A 3 -26.64 20.27 -8.19
CA ILE A 3 -26.36 19.06 -7.39
C ILE A 3 -25.51 18.06 -8.19
N ASP A 4 -25.82 17.87 -9.47
CA ASP A 4 -25.06 16.96 -10.33
C ASP A 4 -23.63 17.46 -10.56
N ARG A 5 -23.45 18.76 -10.70
CA ARG A 5 -22.12 19.38 -10.82
C ARG A 5 -21.31 19.20 -9.55
N LEU A 6 -21.89 19.51 -8.39
CA LEU A 6 -21.23 19.35 -7.08
C LEU A 6 -20.91 17.90 -6.77
N ALA A 7 -21.81 16.96 -7.11
CA ALA A 7 -21.57 15.54 -6.95
C ALA A 7 -20.41 15.05 -7.82
N LYS A 8 -20.31 15.54 -9.06
CA LYS A 8 -19.23 15.21 -9.97
C LYS A 8 -17.89 15.76 -9.47
N GLU A 9 -17.84 17.04 -9.09
CA GLU A 9 -16.63 17.66 -8.52
C GLU A 9 -16.14 16.89 -7.26
N TYR A 10 -17.05 16.56 -6.35
CA TYR A 10 -16.73 15.78 -5.15
C TYR A 10 -16.17 14.38 -5.50
N TYR A 11 -16.74 13.74 -6.51
CA TYR A 11 -16.28 12.42 -6.97
C TYR A 11 -14.88 12.50 -7.60
N GLU A 12 -14.62 13.50 -8.46
CA GLU A 12 -13.32 13.74 -9.07
C GLU A 12 -12.26 14.02 -7.99
N ASP A 13 -12.53 14.90 -7.03
CA ASP A 13 -11.64 15.20 -5.90
C ASP A 13 -11.34 13.95 -5.06
N SER A 14 -12.33 13.07 -4.88
CA SER A 14 -12.16 11.81 -4.15
C SER A 14 -11.24 10.82 -4.90
N LEU A 15 -11.36 10.75 -6.23
CA LEU A 15 -10.48 9.93 -7.06
C LEU A 15 -9.05 10.45 -7.06
N ASP A 16 -8.86 11.77 -7.13
CA ASP A 16 -7.55 12.41 -7.06
C ASP A 16 -6.89 12.19 -5.69
N GLY A 17 -7.66 12.27 -4.62
CA GLY A 17 -7.22 11.94 -3.26
C GLY A 17 -6.77 10.48 -3.13
N LEU A 18 -7.52 9.55 -3.71
CA LEU A 18 -7.15 8.13 -3.75
C LEU A 18 -5.89 7.93 -4.59
N GLY A 19 -5.81 8.51 -5.78
CA GLY A 19 -4.64 8.46 -6.65
C GLY A 19 -3.37 8.95 -5.96
N SER A 20 -3.46 10.05 -5.22
CA SER A 20 -2.35 10.60 -4.43
C SER A 20 -1.91 9.67 -3.30
N ALA A 21 -2.85 9.06 -2.58
CA ALA A 21 -2.54 8.09 -1.53
C ALA A 21 -1.90 6.82 -2.08
N VAL A 22 -2.40 6.30 -3.20
CA VAL A 22 -1.80 5.14 -3.90
C VAL A 22 -0.39 5.47 -4.37
N SER A 23 -0.18 6.64 -4.96
CA SER A 23 1.15 7.10 -5.43
C SER A 23 2.17 7.12 -4.30
N LYS A 24 1.78 7.65 -3.14
CA LYS A 24 2.63 7.70 -1.94
C LYS A 24 3.04 6.29 -1.47
N TRP A 25 2.08 5.37 -1.33
CA TRP A 25 2.36 4.00 -0.93
C TRP A 25 3.19 3.25 -1.97
N MET A 26 2.85 3.40 -3.23
CA MET A 26 3.57 2.79 -4.34
C MET A 26 5.03 3.23 -4.38
N SER A 27 5.29 4.51 -4.20
CA SER A 27 6.66 5.04 -4.11
C SER A 27 7.45 4.40 -2.97
N GLN A 28 6.85 4.26 -1.79
CA GLN A 28 7.51 3.63 -0.64
C GLN A 28 7.78 2.14 -0.86
N LEU A 29 6.79 1.39 -1.37
CA LEU A 29 6.89 -0.05 -1.59
C LEU A 29 7.85 -0.42 -2.72
N THR A 30 8.00 0.45 -3.72
CA THR A 30 8.87 0.22 -4.88
C THR A 30 10.22 0.95 -4.79
N ALA A 31 10.53 1.56 -3.65
CA ALA A 31 11.72 2.39 -3.43
C ALA A 31 11.86 3.51 -4.49
N GLY A 32 10.75 4.19 -4.81
CA GLY A 32 10.69 5.32 -5.73
C GLY A 32 10.69 4.93 -7.20
N LYS A 33 10.67 3.64 -7.54
CA LYS A 33 10.66 3.21 -8.94
C LYS A 33 9.35 3.59 -9.65
N TYR A 34 8.24 3.53 -8.94
CA TYR A 34 6.93 3.96 -9.40
C TYR A 34 6.33 4.89 -8.33
N ASP A 35 6.03 6.10 -8.71
CA ASP A 35 5.63 7.17 -7.79
C ASP A 35 4.38 7.94 -8.22
N HIS A 36 3.79 7.57 -9.35
CA HIS A 36 2.60 8.24 -9.85
C HIS A 36 1.54 7.26 -10.33
N ALA A 37 0.40 7.25 -9.65
CA ALA A 37 -0.77 6.45 -9.98
C ALA A 37 -1.98 7.34 -10.22
N ILE A 38 -2.83 6.95 -11.15
CA ILE A 38 -4.09 7.61 -11.47
C ILE A 38 -5.21 6.60 -11.30
N VAL A 39 -6.25 6.97 -10.57
CA VAL A 39 -7.50 6.21 -10.49
C VAL A 39 -8.50 6.89 -11.42
N LYS A 40 -8.94 6.18 -12.45
CA LYS A 40 -9.92 6.67 -13.43
C LYS A 40 -11.36 6.56 -12.88
N GLU A 41 -12.29 7.29 -13.48
CA GLU A 41 -13.71 7.27 -13.12
C GLU A 41 -14.34 5.87 -13.22
N ASP A 42 -13.83 5.03 -14.12
CA ASP A 42 -14.27 3.63 -14.29
C ASP A 42 -13.64 2.67 -13.27
N GLY A 43 -12.89 3.19 -12.29
CA GLY A 43 -12.20 2.42 -11.27
C GLY A 43 -10.88 1.79 -11.71
N LYS A 44 -10.43 2.03 -12.93
CA LYS A 44 -9.13 1.53 -13.40
C LYS A 44 -7.98 2.29 -12.76
N LEU A 45 -6.99 1.52 -12.32
CA LEU A 45 -5.72 2.02 -11.85
C LEU A 45 -4.74 2.06 -13.03
N LEU A 46 -4.10 3.22 -13.23
CA LEU A 46 -3.01 3.40 -14.19
C LEU A 46 -1.77 3.87 -13.48
N ILE A 47 -0.62 3.43 -13.97
CA ILE A 47 0.69 3.86 -13.50
C ILE A 47 1.30 4.78 -14.56
N LEU A 48 1.74 5.95 -14.15
CA LEU A 48 2.54 6.83 -15.01
C LEU A 48 4.02 6.54 -14.79
N ALA A 49 4.70 6.13 -15.83
CA ALA A 49 6.14 5.92 -15.82
C ALA A 49 6.73 6.38 -17.17
N ASP A 50 7.78 7.18 -17.13
CA ASP A 50 8.46 7.71 -18.31
C ASP A 50 7.50 8.43 -19.29
N GLY A 51 6.50 9.14 -18.75
CA GLY A 51 5.50 9.87 -19.54
C GLY A 51 4.47 8.98 -20.24
N LYS A 52 4.39 7.68 -19.89
CA LYS A 52 3.43 6.72 -20.46
C LYS A 52 2.49 6.21 -19.39
N GLU A 53 1.23 6.00 -19.77
CA GLU A 53 0.26 5.27 -18.95
C GLU A 53 0.47 3.77 -19.13
N ILE A 54 0.69 3.07 -18.03
CA ILE A 54 0.92 1.62 -17.99
C ILE A 54 -0.16 0.98 -17.14
N LEU A 55 -0.78 -0.08 -17.63
CA LEU A 55 -1.65 -0.92 -16.82
C LEU A 55 -0.81 -1.75 -15.83
N PRO A 56 -1.26 -1.92 -14.59
CA PRO A 56 -0.54 -2.72 -13.60
C PRO A 56 -0.19 -4.13 -14.09
N GLU A 57 -1.08 -4.75 -14.85
CA GLU A 57 -0.92 -6.10 -15.41
C GLU A 57 0.21 -6.23 -16.45
N ALA A 58 0.67 -5.10 -17.00
CA ALA A 58 1.84 -5.08 -17.90
C ALA A 58 3.18 -5.13 -17.15
N LEU A 59 3.16 -5.03 -15.84
CA LEU A 59 4.34 -5.06 -14.98
C LEU A 59 4.68 -6.49 -14.53
N SER A 60 5.87 -6.67 -13.95
CA SER A 60 6.24 -7.97 -13.38
C SER A 60 5.29 -8.34 -12.23
N HIS A 61 5.06 -9.65 -12.02
CA HIS A 61 4.16 -10.15 -11.00
C HIS A 61 4.47 -9.58 -9.60
N GLY A 62 5.73 -9.57 -9.19
CA GLY A 62 6.12 -9.00 -7.90
C GLY A 62 5.89 -7.48 -7.79
N THR A 63 5.99 -6.73 -8.89
CA THR A 63 5.65 -5.31 -8.93
C THR A 63 4.14 -5.10 -8.87
N LEU A 64 3.39 -5.92 -9.60
CA LEU A 64 1.92 -5.92 -9.57
C LEU A 64 1.39 -6.12 -8.15
N GLU A 65 1.93 -7.08 -7.40
CA GLU A 65 1.57 -7.34 -6.01
C GLU A 65 1.85 -6.12 -5.10
N GLN A 66 2.98 -5.44 -5.29
CA GLN A 66 3.30 -4.21 -4.56
C GLN A 66 2.32 -3.08 -4.87
N ILE A 67 1.90 -2.94 -6.12
CA ILE A 67 0.93 -1.91 -6.54
C ILE A 67 -0.46 -2.19 -5.96
N TYR A 68 -0.91 -3.44 -5.98
CA TYR A 68 -2.18 -3.82 -5.36
C TYR A 68 -2.14 -3.65 -3.84
N LEU A 69 -1.01 -3.93 -3.20
CA LEU A 69 -0.82 -3.63 -1.78
C LEU A 69 -0.91 -2.12 -1.53
N ALA A 70 -0.24 -1.30 -2.34
CA ALA A 70 -0.32 0.16 -2.25
C ALA A 70 -1.76 0.66 -2.33
N PHE A 71 -2.54 0.13 -3.28
CA PHE A 71 -3.95 0.47 -3.44
C PHE A 71 -4.78 0.09 -2.20
N ARG A 72 -4.63 -1.12 -1.67
CA ARG A 72 -5.34 -1.58 -0.47
C ARG A 72 -5.01 -0.73 0.75
N LEU A 73 -3.73 -0.39 0.96
CA LEU A 73 -3.29 0.45 2.07
C LEU A 73 -3.83 1.88 1.94
N ALA A 74 -3.83 2.44 0.73
CA ALA A 74 -4.38 3.76 0.45
C ALA A 74 -5.89 3.83 0.74
N VAL A 75 -6.66 2.84 0.27
CA VAL A 75 -8.09 2.74 0.58
C VAL A 75 -8.31 2.61 2.08
N GLY A 76 -7.52 1.76 2.76
CA GLY A 76 -7.59 1.60 4.21
C GLY A 76 -7.35 2.90 4.95
N GLU A 77 -6.35 3.69 4.57
CA GLU A 77 -6.09 5.01 5.17
C GLU A 77 -7.29 5.97 5.02
N ILE A 78 -7.86 6.03 3.83
CA ILE A 78 -8.99 6.94 3.54
C ILE A 78 -10.23 6.54 4.32
N VAL A 79 -10.58 5.26 4.31
CA VAL A 79 -11.80 4.74 4.96
C VAL A 79 -11.69 4.81 6.48
N THR A 80 -10.50 4.66 7.04
CA THR A 80 -10.27 4.64 8.50
C THR A 80 -9.59 5.91 9.02
N LYS A 81 -9.72 7.02 8.31
CA LYS A 81 -9.05 8.29 8.64
C LYS A 81 -9.39 8.80 10.04
N GLU A 82 -10.65 8.70 10.43
CA GLU A 82 -11.14 9.19 11.73
C GLU A 82 -10.79 8.24 12.89
N GLU A 83 -10.72 6.94 12.61
CA GLU A 83 -10.44 5.90 13.60
C GLU A 83 -9.48 4.86 13.00
N PRO A 84 -8.17 4.96 13.29
CA PRO A 84 -7.17 4.03 12.74
C PRO A 84 -7.45 2.57 13.14
N MET A 85 -7.82 1.76 12.17
CA MET A 85 -8.03 0.32 12.37
C MET A 85 -6.74 -0.47 12.16
N PRO A 86 -6.58 -1.63 12.83
CA PRO A 86 -5.45 -2.51 12.59
C PRO A 86 -5.43 -3.00 11.14
N VAL A 87 -4.24 -3.12 10.57
CA VAL A 87 -4.01 -3.77 9.28
C VAL A 87 -3.52 -5.19 9.54
N ILE A 88 -4.19 -6.17 8.96
CA ILE A 88 -3.90 -7.59 9.16
C ILE A 88 -3.37 -8.18 7.86
N PHE A 89 -2.19 -8.79 7.94
CA PHE A 89 -1.59 -9.59 6.89
C PHE A 89 -1.61 -11.06 7.30
N ASP A 90 -2.19 -11.91 6.47
CA ASP A 90 -2.25 -13.35 6.68
C ASP A 90 -1.55 -14.04 5.50
N GLU A 91 -0.36 -14.59 5.75
CA GLU A 91 0.52 -15.21 4.74
C GLU A 91 0.69 -14.35 3.46
N ALA A 92 0.69 -13.02 3.61
CA ALA A 92 0.54 -12.09 2.50
C ALA A 92 1.80 -11.91 1.63
N PHE A 93 2.97 -12.35 2.10
CA PHE A 93 4.25 -12.03 1.46
C PHE A 93 4.93 -13.21 0.75
N GLY A 94 4.23 -14.30 0.57
CA GLY A 94 4.78 -15.52 -0.01
C GLY A 94 5.39 -15.35 -1.40
N MET A 95 4.88 -14.42 -2.21
CA MET A 95 5.35 -14.12 -3.56
C MET A 95 6.45 -13.05 -3.63
N TYR A 96 6.83 -12.47 -2.48
CA TYR A 96 7.86 -11.43 -2.43
C TYR A 96 9.24 -12.06 -2.34
N ASP A 97 10.20 -11.50 -3.08
CA ASP A 97 11.61 -11.71 -2.79
C ASP A 97 12.02 -10.94 -1.53
N GLU A 98 13.19 -11.27 -0.98
CA GLU A 98 13.69 -10.65 0.27
C GLU A 98 13.80 -9.13 0.18
N LYS A 99 14.21 -8.61 -0.98
CA LYS A 99 14.35 -7.18 -1.21
C LYS A 99 12.99 -6.47 -1.13
N ARG A 100 11.98 -7.00 -1.82
CA ARG A 100 10.61 -6.46 -1.80
C ARG A 100 10.00 -6.58 -0.41
N LEU A 101 10.19 -7.71 0.25
CA LEU A 101 9.70 -7.91 1.60
C LEU A 101 10.33 -6.91 2.58
N MET A 102 11.64 -6.73 2.55
CA MET A 102 12.32 -5.74 3.39
C MET A 102 11.82 -4.31 3.13
N GLN A 103 11.63 -3.94 1.88
CA GLN A 103 11.07 -2.64 1.51
C GLN A 103 9.65 -2.45 2.06
N THR A 104 8.83 -3.47 1.96
CA THR A 104 7.46 -3.47 2.47
C THR A 104 7.44 -3.33 4.00
N LEU A 105 8.23 -4.11 4.72
CA LEU A 105 8.33 -4.03 6.18
C LEU A 105 8.77 -2.63 6.65
N ARG A 106 9.74 -2.03 5.97
CA ARG A 106 10.21 -0.66 6.28
C ARG A 106 9.15 0.40 5.97
N ALA A 107 8.40 0.25 4.88
CA ALA A 107 7.32 1.17 4.55
C ALA A 107 6.20 1.10 5.59
N LEU A 108 5.84 -0.10 6.04
CA LEU A 108 4.85 -0.33 7.09
C LEU A 108 5.32 0.25 8.44
N ASP A 109 6.56 0.02 8.85
CA ASP A 109 7.14 0.60 10.08
C ASP A 109 7.14 2.12 10.04
N CYS A 110 7.53 2.71 8.91
CA CYS A 110 7.51 4.16 8.71
C CYS A 110 6.10 4.73 8.89
N GLN A 111 5.08 4.04 8.39
CA GLN A 111 3.70 4.48 8.50
C GLN A 111 3.16 4.38 9.94
N ILE A 112 3.46 3.29 10.66
CA ILE A 112 3.09 3.14 12.07
C ILE A 112 3.65 4.28 12.92
N ARG A 113 4.90 4.67 12.67
CA ARG A 113 5.55 5.77 13.41
C ARG A 113 4.92 7.13 13.13
N LYS A 114 4.28 7.32 11.97
CA LYS A 114 3.59 8.56 11.58
C LYS A 114 2.16 8.63 12.09
N GLU A 115 1.48 7.50 12.15
CA GLU A 115 0.08 7.40 12.56
C GLU A 115 -0.02 6.86 14.00
N GLN A 116 -0.43 7.71 14.93
CA GLN A 116 -0.68 7.26 16.30
C GLN A 116 -1.88 6.32 16.34
N GLY A 117 -1.69 5.18 17.01
CA GLY A 117 -2.76 4.20 17.26
C GLY A 117 -2.96 3.14 16.18
N ARG A 118 -2.30 3.23 15.03
CA ARG A 118 -2.38 2.17 14.02
C ARG A 118 -1.52 0.98 14.42
N GLN A 119 -2.10 -0.20 14.34
CA GLN A 119 -1.41 -1.48 14.56
C GLN A 119 -1.28 -2.25 13.24
N ILE A 120 -0.20 -2.99 13.10
CA ILE A 120 -0.02 -3.96 12.02
C ILE A 120 0.22 -5.33 12.63
N LEU A 121 -0.59 -6.29 12.20
CA LEU A 121 -0.49 -7.69 12.61
C LEU A 121 -0.11 -8.52 11.38
N ILE A 122 0.96 -9.28 11.51
CA ILE A 122 1.43 -10.20 10.46
C ILE A 122 1.35 -11.61 10.99
N PHE A 123 0.47 -12.42 10.39
CA PHE A 123 0.38 -13.85 10.63
C PHE A 123 1.19 -14.57 9.56
N THR A 124 2.15 -15.37 9.96
CA THR A 124 2.99 -16.12 9.04
C THR A 124 3.52 -17.40 9.65
N CYS A 125 3.66 -18.45 8.85
CA CYS A 125 4.44 -19.63 9.18
C CYS A 125 5.88 -19.57 8.61
N GLN A 126 6.23 -18.50 7.90
CA GLN A 126 7.51 -18.35 7.21
C GLN A 126 8.60 -17.78 8.13
N LYS A 127 9.66 -18.53 8.37
CA LYS A 127 10.81 -18.07 9.13
C LYS A 127 11.50 -16.85 8.53
N ARG A 128 11.47 -16.76 7.20
CA ARG A 128 12.07 -15.66 6.43
C ARG A 128 11.60 -14.28 6.89
N GLU A 129 10.33 -14.11 7.15
CA GLU A 129 9.75 -12.83 7.56
C GLU A 129 10.27 -12.39 8.92
N MET A 130 10.41 -13.33 9.85
CA MET A 130 11.02 -13.05 11.16
C MET A 130 12.51 -12.72 11.05
N GLU A 131 13.27 -13.48 10.26
CA GLU A 131 14.69 -13.24 10.03
C GLU A 131 14.95 -11.85 9.44
N LEU A 132 14.12 -11.43 8.48
CA LEU A 132 14.21 -10.09 7.90
C LEU A 132 13.80 -8.99 8.89
N LEU A 133 12.80 -9.21 9.73
CA LEU A 133 12.46 -8.27 10.81
C LEU A 133 13.61 -8.11 11.80
N GLU A 134 14.25 -9.19 12.22
CA GLU A 134 15.42 -9.17 13.09
C GLU A 134 16.59 -8.41 12.47
N GLN A 135 16.86 -8.62 11.18
CA GLN A 135 17.90 -7.92 10.42
C GLN A 135 17.61 -6.45 10.17
N SER A 136 16.33 -6.08 10.09
CA SER A 136 15.91 -4.71 9.73
C SER A 136 16.10 -3.69 10.84
N GLY A 137 16.20 -4.13 12.10
CA GLY A 137 16.16 -3.27 13.28
C GLY A 137 14.76 -2.69 13.58
N ILE A 138 13.72 -3.17 12.92
CA ILE A 138 12.33 -2.79 13.21
C ILE A 138 11.91 -3.39 14.55
N THR A 139 11.33 -2.57 15.42
CA THR A 139 10.78 -3.05 16.70
C THR A 139 9.43 -3.74 16.47
N TYR A 140 9.29 -4.96 16.94
CA TYR A 140 8.06 -5.72 16.84
C TYR A 140 7.84 -6.60 18.08
N HIS A 141 6.63 -7.05 18.28
CA HIS A 141 6.26 -8.02 19.31
C HIS A 141 5.94 -9.36 18.67
N LYS A 142 6.66 -10.41 19.10
CA LYS A 142 6.48 -11.77 18.58
C LYS A 142 5.55 -12.57 19.47
N ILE A 143 4.54 -13.16 18.87
CA ILE A 143 3.62 -14.11 19.51
C ILE A 143 3.74 -15.45 18.77
N VAL A 144 3.97 -16.53 19.48
CA VAL A 144 3.98 -17.89 18.92
C VAL A 144 2.66 -18.55 19.26
N LEU A 145 1.95 -18.97 18.21
CA LEU A 145 0.72 -19.75 18.37
C LEU A 145 1.10 -21.25 18.42
N GLU A 146 0.59 -21.97 19.40
CA GLU A 146 0.76 -23.42 19.57
C GLU A 146 -0.32 -24.21 18.82
#